data_97953617d8bdd5c59c9aa284c04874b1
#
_entry.id   97953617d8bdd5c59c9aa284c04874b1
#
_cell.length_a   1.000
_cell.length_b   1.000
_cell.length_c   1.000
_cell.angle_alpha   90.00
_cell.angle_beta   90.00
_cell.angle_gamma   90.00
#
_symmetry.space_group_name_H-M   'P 1'
#
loop_
_entity.id
_entity.type
_entity.pdbx_description
1 polymer ?
#
loop_
_entity_poly.entity_id
_entity_poly.type
_entity_poly.pdbx_seq_one_letter_code
_entity_poly.pdbx_strand_id
1 'polypeptide(L)'
;LILKTKNYGQIVTLLQPSSNIDWSLARFKNLKLSFEVMLTPQLYNLKAKQIEQTNILKKCSELFDSGKLKIHVDNILPIENIAQAHEIIEDGHAMGKIVIVT
;
A
#
# COMPACT_ATOMS: atom_id res chain seq x y z
N LEU A 1 13.76 8.94 4.64
CA LEU A 1 13.81 8.07 3.46
C LEU A 1 14.95 8.49 2.52
N ILE A 2 15.00 9.76 2.06
CA ILE A 2 16.02 10.28 1.13
C ILE A 2 17.46 10.02 1.62
N LEU A 3 17.72 10.26 2.90
CA LEU A 3 19.05 10.05 3.52
C LEU A 3 19.55 8.60 3.37
N LYS A 4 18.66 7.61 3.51
CA LYS A 4 18.98 6.17 3.47
C LYS A 4 19.03 5.59 2.07
N THR A 5 18.54 6.33 1.06
CA THR A 5 18.54 5.85 -0.34
C THR A 5 19.94 6.03 -0.93
N LYS A 6 20.44 5.01 -1.62
CA LYS A 6 21.74 5.06 -2.33
C LYS A 6 21.70 6.08 -3.46
N ASN A 7 22.86 6.58 -3.87
CA ASN A 7 22.98 7.41 -5.08
C ASN A 7 22.41 6.65 -6.30
N TYR A 8 21.74 7.36 -7.19
CA TYR A 8 21.01 6.81 -8.34
C TYR A 8 19.87 5.82 -7.96
N GLY A 9 19.48 5.78 -6.69
CA GLY A 9 18.39 4.96 -6.21
C GLY A 9 17.01 5.46 -6.65
N GLN A 10 15.99 4.68 -6.35
CA GLN A 10 14.60 4.99 -6.64
C GLN A 10 13.78 5.04 -5.35
N ILE A 11 12.89 6.01 -5.26
CA ILE A 11 11.86 6.14 -4.23
C ILE A 11 10.51 6.03 -4.93
N VAL A 12 9.67 5.13 -4.42
CA VAL A 12 8.26 5.03 -4.83
C VAL A 12 7.41 5.48 -3.65
N THR A 13 6.45 6.34 -3.89
CA THR A 13 5.50 6.78 -2.88
C THR A 13 4.07 6.49 -3.30
N LEU A 14 3.26 6.02 -2.33
CA LEU A 14 1.83 5.76 -2.50
C LEU A 14 0.99 6.97 -2.11
N LEU A 15 1.55 7.89 -1.32
CA LEU A 15 0.87 9.06 -0.80
C LEU A 15 1.52 10.33 -1.33
N GLN A 16 0.76 11.41 -1.31
CA GLN A 16 1.26 12.74 -1.60
C GLN A 16 2.40 13.10 -0.64
N PRO A 17 3.61 13.38 -1.14
CA PRO A 17 4.68 13.89 -0.30
C PRO A 17 4.30 15.24 0.34
N SER A 18 4.80 15.49 1.55
CA SER A 18 4.60 16.80 2.18
C SER A 18 5.19 17.92 1.31
N SER A 19 4.51 19.07 1.28
CA SER A 19 5.00 20.28 0.60
C SER A 19 6.32 20.81 1.17
N ASN A 20 6.67 20.44 2.41
CA ASN A 20 7.85 20.92 3.12
C ASN A 20 9.10 20.03 2.96
N ILE A 21 9.08 19.07 2.03
CA ILE A 21 10.24 18.21 1.81
C ILE A 21 11.34 19.01 1.09
N ASP A 22 12.53 19.05 1.69
CA ASP A 22 13.72 19.50 1.00
C ASP A 22 14.24 18.42 0.04
N TRP A 23 14.11 18.67 -1.25
CA TRP A 23 14.55 17.79 -2.32
C TRP A 23 16.01 17.94 -2.71
N SER A 24 16.76 18.88 -2.10
CA SER A 24 18.15 19.18 -2.47
C SER A 24 19.03 17.93 -2.41
N LEU A 25 18.94 17.17 -1.33
CA LEU A 25 19.72 15.94 -1.19
C LEU A 25 19.31 14.85 -2.21
N ALA A 26 18.03 14.75 -2.53
CA ALA A 26 17.55 13.81 -3.58
C ALA A 26 18.15 14.17 -4.94
N ARG A 27 18.21 15.45 -5.26
CA ARG A 27 18.85 15.98 -6.48
C ARG A 27 20.35 15.65 -6.52
N PHE A 28 21.08 15.93 -5.44
CA PHE A 28 22.53 15.63 -5.37
C PHE A 28 22.83 14.13 -5.49
N LYS A 29 21.93 13.28 -5.02
CA LYS A 29 22.04 11.82 -5.13
C LYS A 29 21.54 11.27 -6.46
N ASN A 30 21.04 12.10 -7.39
CA ASN A 30 20.40 11.68 -8.65
C ASN A 30 19.30 10.63 -8.41
N LEU A 31 18.43 10.85 -7.42
CA LEU A 31 17.34 9.91 -7.12
C LEU A 31 16.24 10.03 -8.16
N LYS A 32 15.60 8.90 -8.46
CA LYS A 32 14.34 8.84 -9.20
C LYS A 32 13.19 8.82 -8.20
N LEU A 33 12.19 9.64 -8.44
CA LEU A 33 10.94 9.63 -7.68
C LEU A 33 9.81 9.19 -8.60
N SER A 34 9.03 8.23 -8.15
CA SER A 34 7.82 7.78 -8.84
C SER A 34 6.64 7.72 -7.88
N PHE A 35 5.46 7.92 -8.44
CA PHE A 35 4.19 7.81 -7.72
C PHE A 35 3.48 6.54 -8.19
N GLU A 36 2.88 5.84 -7.25
CA GLU A 36 1.99 4.72 -7.55
C GLU A 36 0.64 4.99 -6.89
N VAL A 37 -0.39 5.15 -7.71
CA VAL A 37 -1.78 5.34 -7.26
C VAL A 37 -2.61 4.18 -7.77
N MET A 38 -2.96 3.28 -6.87
CA MET A 38 -3.68 2.04 -7.19
C MET A 38 -5.02 2.29 -7.89
N LEU A 39 -5.66 3.43 -7.67
CA LEU A 39 -6.95 3.81 -8.28
C LEU A 39 -6.82 4.37 -9.70
N THR A 40 -5.61 4.67 -10.19
CA THR A 40 -5.41 5.27 -11.52
C THR A 40 -6.12 4.51 -12.64
N PRO A 41 -6.06 3.17 -12.72
CA PRO A 41 -6.75 2.43 -13.77
C PRO A 41 -8.27 2.59 -13.75
N GLN A 42 -8.86 2.74 -12.58
CA GLN A 42 -10.30 2.97 -12.42
C GLN A 42 -10.68 4.41 -12.79
N LEU A 43 -9.93 5.38 -12.28
CA LEU A 43 -10.19 6.82 -12.52
C LEU A 43 -10.15 7.19 -14.00
N TYR A 44 -9.22 6.59 -14.75
CA TYR A 44 -9.02 6.86 -16.17
C TYR A 44 -9.56 5.74 -17.08
N ASN A 45 -10.34 4.79 -16.55
CA ASN A 45 -10.96 3.69 -17.29
C ASN A 45 -9.96 2.89 -18.15
N LEU A 46 -8.77 2.62 -17.62
CA LEU A 46 -7.68 1.90 -18.29
C LEU A 46 -7.89 0.38 -18.15
N LYS A 47 -8.72 -0.22 -19.00
CA LYS A 47 -9.13 -1.63 -18.91
C LYS A 47 -7.97 -2.62 -18.83
N ALA A 48 -6.94 -2.44 -19.66
CA ALA A 48 -5.75 -3.30 -19.64
C ALA A 48 -5.06 -3.28 -18.26
N LYS A 49 -4.94 -2.10 -17.64
CA LYS A 49 -4.33 -1.95 -16.31
C LYS A 49 -5.20 -2.52 -15.19
N GLN A 50 -6.52 -2.45 -15.31
CA GLN A 50 -7.45 -3.11 -14.37
C GLN A 50 -7.27 -4.64 -14.43
N ILE A 51 -7.09 -5.20 -15.62
CA ILE A 51 -6.82 -6.63 -15.81
C ILE A 51 -5.46 -7.01 -15.19
N GLU A 52 -4.42 -6.20 -15.39
CA GLU A 52 -3.11 -6.42 -14.75
C GLU A 52 -3.23 -6.46 -13.22
N GLN A 53 -3.98 -5.52 -12.62
CA GLN A 53 -4.23 -5.52 -11.16
C GLN A 53 -4.97 -6.79 -10.71
N THR A 54 -5.97 -7.23 -11.45
CA THR A 54 -6.68 -8.48 -11.16
C THR A 54 -5.74 -9.69 -11.19
N ASN A 55 -4.83 -9.74 -12.16
CA ASN A 55 -3.86 -10.82 -12.26
C ASN A 55 -2.85 -10.82 -11.09
N ILE A 56 -2.46 -9.63 -10.61
CA ILE A 56 -1.62 -9.50 -9.40
C ILE A 56 -2.36 -10.08 -8.19
N LEU A 57 -3.65 -9.75 -7.99
CA LEU A 57 -4.45 -10.27 -6.88
C LEU A 57 -4.60 -11.80 -6.94
N LYS A 58 -4.84 -12.36 -8.13
CA LYS A 58 -4.87 -13.82 -8.33
C LYS A 58 -3.56 -14.48 -7.90
N LYS A 59 -2.43 -13.89 -8.33
CA LYS A 59 -1.11 -14.39 -7.93
C LYS A 59 -0.87 -14.29 -6.42
N CYS A 60 -1.36 -13.22 -5.78
CA CYS A 60 -1.31 -13.11 -4.32
C CYS A 60 -2.11 -14.23 -3.64
N SER A 61 -3.33 -14.56 -4.14
CA SER A 61 -4.12 -15.67 -3.63
C SER A 61 -3.36 -16.99 -3.70
N GLU A 62 -2.77 -17.32 -4.85
CA GLU A 62 -1.93 -18.53 -5.01
C GLU A 62 -0.75 -18.58 -4.03
N LEU A 63 -0.14 -17.41 -3.74
CA LEU A 63 0.95 -17.32 -2.78
C LEU A 63 0.46 -17.53 -1.33
N PHE A 64 -0.75 -17.06 -0.99
CA PHE A 64 -1.39 -17.34 0.29
C PHE A 64 -1.69 -18.82 0.44
N ASP A 65 -2.34 -19.44 -0.54
CA ASP A 65 -2.72 -20.85 -0.52
C ASP A 65 -1.50 -21.77 -0.39
N SER A 66 -0.38 -21.38 -1.00
CA SER A 66 0.90 -22.09 -0.90
C SER A 66 1.72 -21.77 0.36
N GLY A 67 1.24 -20.87 1.24
CA GLY A 67 1.93 -20.45 2.46
C GLY A 67 3.18 -19.57 2.23
N LYS A 68 3.44 -19.17 0.98
CA LYS A 68 4.59 -18.31 0.62
C LYS A 68 4.36 -16.83 0.93
N LEU A 69 3.12 -16.42 1.06
CA LEU A 69 2.71 -15.08 1.48
C LEU A 69 1.89 -15.19 2.76
N LYS A 70 2.20 -14.36 3.74
CA LYS A 70 1.48 -14.30 5.02
C LYS A 70 1.03 -12.88 5.28
N ILE A 71 -0.18 -12.74 5.79
CA ILE A 71 -0.70 -11.48 6.31
C ILE A 71 -0.77 -11.57 7.83
N HIS A 72 -0.32 -10.54 8.52
CA HIS A 72 -0.59 -10.40 9.93
C HIS A 72 -2.03 -9.93 10.12
N VAL A 73 -2.84 -10.76 10.76
CA VAL A 73 -4.22 -10.42 11.17
C VAL A 73 -4.16 -10.03 12.64
N ASP A 74 -4.50 -8.79 12.94
CA ASP A 74 -4.48 -8.25 14.29
C ASP A 74 -5.76 -8.59 15.04
N ASN A 75 -6.91 -8.39 14.39
CA ASN A 75 -8.23 -8.66 14.97
C ASN A 75 -9.14 -9.38 13.97
N ILE A 76 -9.99 -10.25 14.49
CA ILE A 76 -11.11 -10.87 13.77
C ILE A 76 -12.38 -10.49 14.51
N LEU A 77 -13.28 -9.76 13.89
CA LEU A 77 -14.50 -9.25 14.49
C LEU A 77 -15.74 -9.71 13.69
N PRO A 78 -16.86 -9.97 14.35
CA PRO A 78 -18.12 -10.22 13.66
C PRO A 78 -18.63 -8.93 12.99
N ILE A 79 -19.52 -9.07 11.99
CA ILE A 79 -20.04 -7.92 11.22
C ILE A 79 -20.75 -6.90 12.11
N GLU A 80 -21.37 -7.33 13.19
CA GLU A 80 -22.06 -6.46 14.16
C GLU A 80 -21.08 -5.45 14.81
N ASN A 81 -19.80 -5.77 14.82
CA ASN A 81 -18.73 -4.95 15.44
C ASN A 81 -17.98 -4.09 14.40
N ILE A 82 -18.56 -3.87 13.23
CA ILE A 82 -17.90 -3.09 12.16
C ILE A 82 -17.53 -1.67 12.62
N ALA A 83 -18.36 -1.04 13.46
CA ALA A 83 -18.06 0.29 14.00
C ALA A 83 -16.79 0.27 14.86
N GLN A 84 -16.63 -0.75 15.72
CA GLN A 84 -15.42 -0.94 16.53
C GLN A 84 -14.19 -1.15 15.65
N ALA A 85 -14.32 -1.88 14.53
CA ALA A 85 -13.21 -2.08 13.59
C ALA A 85 -12.73 -0.75 13.01
N HIS A 86 -13.65 0.16 12.66
CA HIS A 86 -13.32 1.49 12.18
C HIS A 86 -12.63 2.34 13.25
N GLU A 87 -13.12 2.33 14.49
CA GLU A 87 -12.49 3.03 15.61
C GLU A 87 -11.03 2.58 15.81
N ILE A 88 -10.76 1.27 15.81
CA ILE A 88 -9.40 0.74 15.95
C ILE A 88 -8.48 1.23 14.84
N ILE A 89 -8.98 1.33 13.60
CA ILE A 89 -8.20 1.83 12.46
C ILE A 89 -7.93 3.34 12.60
N GLU A 90 -8.95 4.11 12.99
CA GLU A 90 -8.85 5.57 13.14
C GLU A 90 -7.90 5.97 14.27
N ASP A 91 -7.87 5.21 15.35
CA ASP A 91 -6.92 5.38 16.45
C ASP A 91 -5.45 5.10 16.05
N GLY A 92 -5.24 4.51 14.88
CA GLY A 92 -3.91 4.32 14.29
C GLY A 92 -3.02 3.28 14.99
N HIS A 93 -3.56 2.46 15.87
CA HIS A 93 -2.83 1.47 16.66
C HIS A 93 -2.89 0.04 16.10
N ALA A 94 -3.67 -0.20 15.04
CA ALA A 94 -3.77 -1.53 14.41
C ALA A 94 -2.42 -1.95 13.79
N MET A 95 -1.87 -3.06 14.24
CA MET A 95 -0.61 -3.63 13.71
C MET A 95 -0.90 -4.80 12.76
N GLY A 96 -1.59 -4.54 11.66
CA GLY A 96 -1.94 -5.58 10.70
C GLY A 96 -3.29 -5.33 10.05
N LYS A 97 -4.01 -6.41 9.74
CA LYS A 97 -5.34 -6.35 9.13
C LYS A 97 -6.41 -6.70 10.16
N ILE A 98 -7.54 -6.00 10.09
CA ILE A 98 -8.75 -6.35 10.81
C ILE A 98 -9.64 -7.10 9.83
N VAL A 99 -10.04 -8.31 10.18
CA VAL A 99 -10.92 -9.17 9.37
C VAL A 99 -12.32 -9.12 9.96
N ILE A 100 -13.30 -8.87 9.12
CA ILE A 100 -14.72 -8.95 9.48
C ILE A 100 -15.26 -10.28 8.96
N VAL A 101 -15.92 -11.02 9.83
CA VAL A 101 -16.58 -12.29 9.49
C VAL A 101 -18.10 -12.13 9.54
N THR A 102 -18.79 -12.77 8.59
CA THR A 102 -20.25 -12.80 8.47
C THR A 102 -20.80 -14.14 8.91
#